data_a060a3bfa8e9d6f861ebc1f73ab7f16c
#
_entry.id   a060a3bfa8e9d6f861ebc1f73ab7f16c
#
_cell.length_a   1.000
_cell.length_b   1.000
_cell.length_c   1.000
_cell.angle_alpha   90.00
_cell.angle_beta   90.00
_cell.angle_gamma   90.00
#
_symmetry.space_group_name_H-M   'P 1'
#
loop_
_entity.id
_entity.type
_entity.pdbx_description
1 polymer ?
#
loop_
_entity_poly.entity_id
_entity_poly.type
_entity_poly.pdbx_seq_one_letter_code
_entity_poly.pdbx_strand_id
1 'polypeptide(L)'
;EAAPLEAQGLGWINQFGSGKGVHTTTSGIEGTWKPNPTTWDNGYFDMLFGYEWELTKSPSGAHQWVAKDVKPEHMIPDAHDPSKKHPPMMTTADLSLRMDPAYEKIARRFHQNPAEFADAFARAWFKLTHRDMGPKALYKGPEVPAENLIWQDPLPAADHALIDANDAAELKAKVLASGLTVAELVSTAWASASTFRGSDKRGGANGARIRLAPQKDWEANQPAQLAKVLGVLEGIQAAFNAAQTGGKKVSLADLIVLAGNAGVEAAAKAAGQPVEVPF
;
A
#
# COMPACT_ATOMS: atom_id res chain seq x y z
N GLU A 1 -15.09 33.51 12.92
CA GLU A 1 -15.95 32.53 12.20
C GLU A 1 -15.18 31.99 10.98
N ALA A 2 -15.30 30.70 10.69
CA ALA A 2 -14.70 30.13 9.49
C ALA A 2 -15.39 30.68 8.25
N ALA A 3 -14.62 31.03 7.21
CA ALA A 3 -15.18 31.45 5.93
C ALA A 3 -16.08 30.35 5.34
N PRO A 4 -17.16 30.70 4.61
CA PRO A 4 -18.02 29.72 3.96
C PRO A 4 -17.22 28.90 2.92
N LEU A 5 -17.62 27.65 2.68
CA LEU A 5 -16.92 26.72 1.76
C LEU A 5 -16.65 27.33 0.38
N GLU A 6 -17.61 28.07 -0.14
CA GLU A 6 -17.50 28.72 -1.45
C GLU A 6 -16.40 29.79 -1.47
N ALA A 7 -16.26 30.58 -0.43
CA ALA A 7 -15.18 31.56 -0.29
C ALA A 7 -13.80 30.91 -0.12
N GLN A 8 -13.77 29.67 0.36
CA GLN A 8 -12.55 28.86 0.46
C GLN A 8 -12.24 28.10 -0.85
N GLY A 9 -13.02 28.27 -1.90
CA GLY A 9 -12.86 27.54 -3.17
C GLY A 9 -13.23 26.05 -3.10
N LEU A 10 -14.16 25.68 -2.21
CA LEU A 10 -14.63 24.31 -2.00
C LEU A 10 -16.10 24.17 -2.41
N GLY A 11 -16.62 22.95 -2.41
CA GLY A 11 -18.04 22.69 -2.58
C GLY A 11 -18.63 23.02 -3.96
N TRP A 12 -17.84 22.87 -5.03
CA TRP A 12 -18.34 23.11 -6.39
C TRP A 12 -19.19 21.94 -6.93
N ILE A 13 -20.07 22.25 -7.87
CA ILE A 13 -20.90 21.27 -8.60
C ILE A 13 -20.51 21.34 -10.09
N ASN A 14 -20.34 20.18 -10.74
CA ASN A 14 -20.05 20.12 -12.17
C ASN A 14 -21.23 20.69 -12.97
N GLN A 15 -20.96 21.72 -13.78
CA GLN A 15 -21.96 22.45 -14.58
C GLN A 15 -22.03 21.97 -16.05
N PHE A 16 -21.24 20.97 -16.43
CA PHE A 16 -21.30 20.40 -17.78
C PHE A 16 -22.50 19.44 -17.90
N GLY A 17 -23.45 19.80 -18.74
CA GLY A 17 -24.67 19.03 -18.98
C GLY A 17 -25.45 18.75 -17.68
N SER A 18 -25.71 17.49 -17.38
CA SER A 18 -26.35 17.06 -16.12
C SER A 18 -25.39 16.90 -14.96
N GLY A 19 -24.09 16.94 -15.19
CA GLY A 19 -23.04 16.66 -14.24
C GLY A 19 -22.97 15.19 -13.81
N LYS A 20 -23.71 14.29 -14.45
CA LYS A 20 -23.83 12.87 -14.09
C LYS A 20 -23.75 11.97 -15.32
N GLY A 21 -23.39 10.69 -15.11
CA GLY A 21 -23.31 9.68 -16.17
C GLY A 21 -22.39 10.12 -17.31
N VAL A 22 -22.88 10.12 -18.53
CA VAL A 22 -22.14 10.53 -19.73
C VAL A 22 -21.70 12.01 -19.71
N HIS A 23 -22.28 12.82 -18.86
CA HIS A 23 -21.89 14.20 -18.62
C HIS A 23 -20.91 14.36 -17.47
N THR A 24 -20.44 13.24 -16.89
CA THR A 24 -19.32 13.28 -15.95
C THR A 24 -18.04 13.61 -16.73
N THR A 25 -17.44 14.73 -16.40
CA THR A 25 -16.20 15.20 -17.02
C THR A 25 -15.20 15.60 -15.95
N THR A 26 -13.97 15.84 -16.36
CA THR A 26 -12.97 16.46 -15.49
C THR A 26 -13.45 17.85 -15.05
N SER A 27 -12.83 18.40 -14.02
CA SER A 27 -13.13 19.75 -13.50
C SER A 27 -12.87 20.86 -14.54
N GLY A 28 -12.19 20.54 -15.65
CA GLY A 28 -11.72 21.52 -16.63
C GLY A 28 -10.58 22.41 -16.11
N ILE A 29 -10.00 22.05 -14.97
CA ILE A 29 -8.80 22.69 -14.43
C ILE A 29 -7.61 22.21 -15.25
N GLU A 30 -6.94 23.13 -15.92
CA GLU A 30 -5.61 22.91 -16.48
C GLU A 30 -4.58 23.43 -15.48
N GLY A 31 -3.68 22.54 -15.04
CA GLY A 31 -2.67 22.86 -14.04
C GLY A 31 -1.54 23.71 -14.58
N THR A 32 -1.76 24.98 -14.77
CA THR A 32 -0.73 25.94 -15.21
C THR A 32 0.06 26.48 -14.02
N TRP A 33 0.79 25.59 -13.35
CA TRP A 33 1.46 25.93 -12.07
C TRP A 33 2.75 26.72 -12.24
N LYS A 34 3.50 26.52 -13.34
CA LYS A 34 4.82 27.14 -13.51
C LYS A 34 5.19 27.32 -14.97
N PRO A 35 6.04 28.31 -15.31
CA PRO A 35 6.39 28.66 -16.69
C PRO A 35 7.06 27.56 -17.50
N ASN A 36 7.86 26.69 -16.85
CA ASN A 36 8.59 25.60 -17.49
C ASN A 36 8.01 24.23 -17.07
N PRO A 37 6.84 23.83 -17.57
CA PRO A 37 6.11 22.67 -17.04
C PRO A 37 6.81 21.32 -17.22
N THR A 38 7.72 21.22 -18.18
CA THR A 38 8.48 19.99 -18.50
C THR A 38 9.86 19.93 -17.85
N THR A 39 10.24 20.93 -17.06
CA THR A 39 11.56 21.03 -16.43
C THR A 39 11.41 20.92 -14.92
N TRP A 40 12.22 20.08 -14.27
CA TRP A 40 12.30 20.08 -12.82
C TRP A 40 13.04 21.33 -12.33
N ASP A 41 12.34 22.21 -11.66
CA ASP A 41 12.86 23.44 -11.07
C ASP A 41 12.02 23.85 -9.85
N ASN A 42 12.34 24.99 -9.25
CA ASN A 42 11.62 25.53 -8.10
C ASN A 42 10.43 26.43 -8.48
N GLY A 43 10.08 26.52 -9.75
CA GLY A 43 9.09 27.45 -10.31
C GLY A 43 7.69 27.35 -9.70
N TYR A 44 7.30 26.17 -9.22
CA TYR A 44 6.03 25.99 -8.51
C TYR A 44 5.97 26.85 -7.22
N PHE A 45 7.01 26.81 -6.40
CA PHE A 45 7.09 27.62 -5.19
C PHE A 45 7.31 29.10 -5.49
N ASP A 46 8.05 29.43 -6.55
CA ASP A 46 8.22 30.81 -7.01
C ASP A 46 6.87 31.43 -7.34
N MET A 47 6.00 30.70 -8.05
CA MET A 47 4.64 31.17 -8.34
C MET A 47 3.77 31.23 -7.10
N LEU A 48 3.74 30.16 -6.29
CA LEU A 48 2.91 30.05 -5.09
C LEU A 48 3.16 31.21 -4.12
N PHE A 49 4.42 31.55 -3.87
CA PHE A 49 4.81 32.59 -2.92
C PHE A 49 4.99 33.96 -3.54
N GLY A 50 5.19 34.04 -4.86
CA GLY A 50 5.49 35.28 -5.57
C GLY A 50 4.28 36.11 -6.00
N TYR A 51 3.07 35.53 -5.97
CA TYR A 51 1.85 36.20 -6.42
C TYR A 51 0.77 36.25 -5.36
N GLU A 52 -0.14 37.24 -5.49
CA GLU A 52 -1.44 37.21 -4.82
C GLU A 52 -2.43 36.44 -5.70
N TRP A 53 -3.37 35.76 -5.06
CA TRP A 53 -4.29 34.83 -5.69
C TRP A 53 -5.74 35.28 -5.60
N GLU A 54 -6.48 35.13 -6.69
CA GLU A 54 -7.90 35.46 -6.78
C GLU A 54 -8.72 34.22 -7.12
N LEU A 55 -9.81 34.00 -6.39
CA LEU A 55 -10.72 32.89 -6.64
C LEU A 55 -11.47 33.07 -7.96
N THR A 56 -11.46 32.05 -8.79
CA THR A 56 -12.17 31.99 -10.07
C THR A 56 -12.79 30.62 -10.28
N LYS A 57 -13.42 30.41 -11.43
CA LYS A 57 -14.03 29.11 -11.79
C LYS A 57 -13.47 28.62 -13.13
N SER A 58 -13.28 27.30 -13.20
CA SER A 58 -12.99 26.62 -14.47
C SER A 58 -14.24 26.64 -15.38
N PRO A 59 -14.10 26.28 -16.68
CA PRO A 59 -15.25 26.12 -17.57
C PRO A 59 -16.32 25.16 -17.07
N SER A 60 -15.96 24.15 -16.28
CA SER A 60 -16.88 23.19 -15.66
C SER A 60 -17.42 23.63 -14.30
N GLY A 61 -17.08 24.82 -13.84
CA GLY A 61 -17.55 25.40 -12.57
C GLY A 61 -16.73 25.04 -11.34
N ALA A 62 -15.62 24.30 -11.48
CA ALA A 62 -14.74 23.99 -10.36
C ALA A 62 -13.99 25.25 -9.91
N HIS A 63 -13.85 25.41 -8.59
CA HIS A 63 -13.08 26.50 -8.02
C HIS A 63 -11.59 26.33 -8.28
N GLN A 64 -10.96 27.39 -8.70
CA GLN A 64 -9.51 27.51 -8.89
C GLN A 64 -9.05 28.94 -8.56
N TRP A 65 -7.76 29.12 -8.40
CA TRP A 65 -7.18 30.41 -8.04
C TRP A 65 -6.24 30.86 -9.15
N VAL A 66 -6.34 32.09 -9.57
CA VAL A 66 -5.50 32.69 -10.61
C VAL A 66 -4.59 33.75 -10.01
N ALA A 67 -3.35 33.80 -10.48
CA ALA A 67 -2.39 34.81 -10.05
C ALA A 67 -2.78 36.20 -10.58
N LYS A 68 -2.62 37.23 -9.73
CA LYS A 68 -2.85 38.65 -10.07
C LYS A 68 -1.59 39.28 -10.65
N ASP A 69 -1.76 40.23 -11.56
CA ASP A 69 -0.69 41.09 -12.08
C ASP A 69 0.53 40.29 -12.59
N VAL A 70 0.25 39.25 -13.38
CA VAL A 70 1.25 38.27 -13.83
C VAL A 70 2.22 38.92 -14.82
N LYS A 71 3.51 38.77 -14.55
CA LYS A 71 4.57 39.20 -15.46
C LYS A 71 4.57 38.38 -16.75
N PRO A 72 4.86 38.97 -17.90
CA PRO A 72 4.84 38.26 -19.19
C PRO A 72 5.73 36.99 -19.23
N GLU A 73 6.87 37.01 -18.57
CA GLU A 73 7.79 35.88 -18.47
C GLU A 73 7.25 34.71 -17.63
N HIS A 74 6.24 34.94 -16.81
CA HIS A 74 5.60 33.91 -15.97
C HIS A 74 4.31 33.35 -16.58
N MET A 75 3.94 33.81 -17.78
CA MET A 75 2.81 33.23 -18.52
C MET A 75 3.17 31.85 -19.06
N ILE A 76 2.30 30.89 -18.81
CA ILE A 76 2.52 29.45 -19.04
C ILE A 76 1.93 29.03 -20.38
N PRO A 77 2.65 28.30 -21.24
CA PRO A 77 2.12 27.83 -22.50
C PRO A 77 0.95 26.85 -22.29
N ASP A 78 -0.05 26.92 -23.14
CA ASP A 78 -1.14 25.95 -23.19
C ASP A 78 -0.61 24.57 -23.56
N ALA A 79 -1.19 23.51 -22.97
CA ALA A 79 -0.74 22.14 -23.17
C ALA A 79 -0.97 21.62 -24.61
N HIS A 80 -1.94 22.19 -25.32
CA HIS A 80 -2.37 21.72 -26.65
C HIS A 80 -2.14 22.73 -27.76
N ASP A 81 -2.07 24.02 -27.41
CA ASP A 81 -1.91 25.13 -28.38
C ASP A 81 -0.78 26.06 -27.93
N PRO A 82 0.44 25.88 -28.43
CA PRO A 82 1.60 26.69 -28.04
C PRO A 82 1.49 28.18 -28.36
N SER A 83 0.52 28.58 -29.17
CA SER A 83 0.25 30.01 -29.46
C SER A 83 -0.48 30.72 -28.31
N LYS A 84 -1.07 29.94 -27.39
CA LYS A 84 -1.80 30.46 -26.23
C LYS A 84 -0.94 30.39 -24.97
N LYS A 85 -1.22 31.29 -24.05
CA LYS A 85 -0.58 31.34 -22.76
C LYS A 85 -1.61 31.62 -21.66
N HIS A 86 -1.41 31.01 -20.51
CA HIS A 86 -2.26 31.16 -19.34
C HIS A 86 -1.49 31.76 -18.18
N PRO A 87 -2.14 32.53 -17.28
CA PRO A 87 -1.54 32.92 -16.01
C PRO A 87 -1.32 31.69 -15.12
N PRO A 88 -0.41 31.74 -14.14
CA PRO A 88 -0.31 30.71 -13.12
C PRO A 88 -1.65 30.50 -12.41
N MET A 89 -2.01 29.23 -12.22
CA MET A 89 -3.21 28.83 -11.47
C MET A 89 -2.85 27.86 -10.38
N MET A 90 -3.58 27.92 -9.27
CA MET A 90 -3.47 27.03 -8.13
C MET A 90 -4.83 26.46 -7.77
N THR A 91 -4.86 25.26 -7.23
CA THR A 91 -6.04 24.73 -6.55
C THR A 91 -6.09 25.22 -5.09
N THR A 92 -7.22 25.05 -4.41
CA THR A 92 -7.32 25.31 -2.97
C THR A 92 -6.34 24.45 -2.18
N ALA A 93 -6.08 23.21 -2.62
CA ALA A 93 -5.09 22.34 -2.02
C ALA A 93 -3.66 22.89 -2.17
N ASP A 94 -3.33 23.47 -3.32
CA ASP A 94 -2.03 24.15 -3.52
C ASP A 94 -1.88 25.34 -2.57
N LEU A 95 -2.91 26.18 -2.48
CA LEU A 95 -2.87 27.34 -1.58
C LEU A 95 -2.76 26.97 -0.09
N SER A 96 -3.19 25.77 0.29
CA SER A 96 -3.01 25.27 1.67
C SER A 96 -1.54 25.20 2.07
N LEU A 97 -0.63 24.97 1.10
CA LEU A 97 0.82 24.99 1.34
C LEU A 97 1.36 26.36 1.71
N ARG A 98 0.59 27.44 1.48
CA ARG A 98 0.93 28.81 1.86
C ARG A 98 0.09 29.31 3.02
N MET A 99 -1.18 28.87 3.12
CA MET A 99 -2.16 29.46 4.03
C MET A 99 -2.28 28.70 5.37
N ASP A 100 -1.95 27.40 5.39
CA ASP A 100 -1.90 26.63 6.61
C ASP A 100 -0.51 26.77 7.26
N PRO A 101 -0.41 27.23 8.52
CA PRO A 101 0.88 27.51 9.17
C PRO A 101 1.81 26.28 9.29
N ALA A 102 1.24 25.08 9.40
CA ALA A 102 2.03 23.84 9.46
C ALA A 102 2.63 23.50 8.10
N TYR A 103 1.84 23.61 7.04
CA TYR A 103 2.31 23.37 5.68
C TYR A 103 3.21 24.48 5.16
N GLU A 104 2.90 25.75 5.45
CA GLU A 104 3.70 26.90 5.02
C GLU A 104 5.16 26.76 5.47
N LYS A 105 5.39 26.37 6.72
CA LYS A 105 6.72 26.16 7.26
C LYS A 105 7.52 25.15 6.44
N ILE A 106 6.89 24.04 6.02
CA ILE A 106 7.51 23.00 5.23
C ILE A 106 7.74 23.48 3.78
N ALA A 107 6.73 24.10 3.17
CA ALA A 107 6.80 24.59 1.80
C ALA A 107 7.87 25.68 1.63
N ARG A 108 7.99 26.62 2.57
CA ARG A 108 9.05 27.63 2.55
C ARG A 108 10.44 27.03 2.76
N ARG A 109 10.58 26.00 3.60
CA ARG A 109 11.84 25.26 3.76
C ARG A 109 12.28 24.64 2.42
N PHE A 110 11.37 23.98 1.70
CA PHE A 110 11.64 23.40 0.40
C PHE A 110 11.89 24.45 -0.68
N HIS A 111 11.21 25.59 -0.63
CA HIS A 111 11.48 26.71 -1.52
C HIS A 111 12.91 27.25 -1.34
N GLN A 112 13.38 27.34 -0.11
CA GLN A 112 14.73 27.80 0.23
C GLN A 112 15.82 26.75 -0.01
N ASN A 113 15.46 25.46 -0.04
CA ASN A 113 16.38 24.32 -0.15
C ASN A 113 15.93 23.37 -1.28
N PRO A 114 16.13 23.72 -2.57
CA PRO A 114 15.66 22.94 -3.71
C PRO A 114 16.18 21.50 -3.75
N ALA A 115 17.41 21.26 -3.29
CA ALA A 115 17.98 19.90 -3.22
C ALA A 115 17.26 19.02 -2.18
N GLU A 116 16.87 19.58 -1.04
CA GLU A 116 16.07 18.88 -0.03
C GLU A 116 14.68 18.55 -0.56
N PHE A 117 14.08 19.49 -1.31
CA PHE A 117 12.79 19.26 -1.97
C PHE A 117 12.89 18.11 -2.98
N ALA A 118 13.93 18.10 -3.82
CA ALA A 118 14.12 17.06 -4.83
C ALA A 118 14.23 15.67 -4.18
N ASP A 119 15.02 15.52 -3.11
CA ASP A 119 15.14 14.24 -2.39
C ASP A 119 13.79 13.82 -1.74
N ALA A 120 13.13 14.74 -1.06
CA ALA A 120 11.85 14.47 -0.40
C ALA A 120 10.77 14.06 -1.42
N PHE A 121 10.71 14.76 -2.58
CA PHE A 121 9.80 14.43 -3.66
C PHE A 121 10.10 13.05 -4.26
N ALA A 122 11.37 12.76 -4.57
CA ALA A 122 11.77 11.47 -5.12
C ALA A 122 11.41 10.31 -4.19
N ARG A 123 11.62 10.47 -2.87
CA ARG A 123 11.22 9.48 -1.86
C ARG A 123 9.71 9.29 -1.76
N ALA A 124 8.96 10.37 -1.80
CA ALA A 124 7.49 10.32 -1.78
C ALA A 124 6.93 9.66 -3.05
N TRP A 125 7.48 10.01 -4.21
CA TRP A 125 7.13 9.42 -5.49
C TRP A 125 7.45 7.92 -5.55
N PHE A 126 8.64 7.54 -5.08
CA PHE A 126 9.02 6.14 -4.97
C PHE A 126 8.04 5.36 -4.08
N LYS A 127 7.69 5.92 -2.91
CA LYS A 127 6.69 5.30 -2.03
C LYS A 127 5.33 5.16 -2.72
N LEU A 128 4.86 6.21 -3.38
CA LEU A 128 3.57 6.20 -4.08
C LEU A 128 3.50 5.11 -5.14
N THR A 129 4.54 4.98 -5.96
CA THR A 129 4.57 4.07 -7.11
C THR A 129 4.94 2.62 -6.76
N HIS A 130 5.61 2.39 -5.62
CA HIS A 130 6.11 1.06 -5.25
C HIS A 130 5.45 0.44 -4.01
N ARG A 131 4.58 1.18 -3.34
CA ARG A 131 3.92 0.69 -2.12
C ARG A 131 3.21 -0.64 -2.31
N ASP A 132 2.59 -0.86 -3.46
CA ASP A 132 1.79 -2.04 -3.78
C ASP A 132 2.52 -3.06 -4.68
N MET A 133 3.82 -2.88 -4.89
CA MET A 133 4.63 -3.77 -5.74
C MET A 133 5.22 -4.99 -5.01
N GLY A 134 4.94 -5.15 -3.73
CA GLY A 134 5.42 -6.26 -2.93
C GLY A 134 6.89 -6.12 -2.49
N PRO A 135 7.55 -7.26 -2.17
CA PRO A 135 8.91 -7.26 -1.66
C PRO A 135 9.93 -6.67 -2.62
N LYS A 136 10.90 -5.91 -2.12
CA LYS A 136 11.99 -5.32 -2.92
C LYS A 136 12.76 -6.36 -3.76
N ALA A 137 12.84 -7.60 -3.30
CA ALA A 137 13.47 -8.69 -4.05
C ALA A 137 12.84 -8.95 -5.43
N LEU A 138 11.61 -8.46 -5.67
CA LEU A 138 10.92 -8.55 -6.96
C LEU A 138 11.26 -7.39 -7.91
N TYR A 139 11.87 -6.31 -7.42
CA TYR A 139 12.24 -5.16 -8.25
C TYR A 139 13.38 -5.51 -9.21
N LYS A 140 13.39 -4.88 -10.36
CA LYS A 140 14.35 -5.15 -11.44
C LYS A 140 15.06 -3.87 -11.86
N GLY A 141 16.29 -4.03 -12.32
CA GLY A 141 17.09 -2.94 -12.91
C GLY A 141 18.15 -2.38 -11.96
N PRO A 142 19.04 -1.55 -12.51
CA PRO A 142 20.17 -0.99 -11.77
C PRO A 142 19.79 0.10 -10.76
N GLU A 143 18.59 0.71 -10.96
CA GLU A 143 18.10 1.83 -10.14
C GLU A 143 17.38 1.38 -8.85
N VAL A 144 17.33 0.07 -8.57
CA VAL A 144 16.70 -0.45 -7.35
C VAL A 144 17.47 0.05 -6.13
N PRO A 145 16.83 0.83 -5.23
CA PRO A 145 17.51 1.35 -4.05
C PRO A 145 18.03 0.24 -3.13
N ALA A 146 19.25 0.39 -2.63
CA ALA A 146 19.81 -0.56 -1.66
C ALA A 146 19.09 -0.51 -0.31
N GLU A 147 18.57 0.65 0.07
CA GLU A 147 17.86 0.90 1.32
C GLU A 147 16.56 0.09 1.41
N ASN A 148 16.29 -0.48 2.59
CA ASN A 148 14.97 -1.02 2.93
C ASN A 148 14.19 0.02 3.73
N LEU A 149 13.07 0.46 3.19
CA LEU A 149 12.22 1.46 3.83
C LEU A 149 11.15 0.78 4.70
N ILE A 150 10.76 1.43 5.79
CA ILE A 150 9.82 0.88 6.77
C ILE A 150 8.48 0.43 6.14
N TRP A 151 8.03 1.12 5.12
CA TRP A 151 6.77 0.80 4.42
C TRP A 151 6.87 -0.39 3.45
N GLN A 152 8.09 -0.90 3.18
CA GLN A 152 8.32 -2.06 2.31
C GLN A 152 8.14 -3.39 3.04
N ASP A 153 7.96 -3.37 4.37
CA ASP A 153 7.80 -4.55 5.22
C ASP A 153 8.85 -5.63 4.92
N PRO A 154 10.15 -5.32 5.05
CA PRO A 154 11.18 -6.29 4.73
C PRO A 154 11.06 -7.53 5.61
N LEU A 155 11.05 -8.71 5.00
CA LEU A 155 11.02 -9.96 5.74
C LEU A 155 12.42 -10.24 6.31
N PRO A 156 12.54 -10.48 7.62
CA PRO A 156 13.80 -10.92 8.20
C PRO A 156 14.23 -12.26 7.61
N ALA A 157 15.53 -12.46 7.43
CA ALA A 157 16.04 -13.77 7.10
C ALA A 157 15.77 -14.76 8.25
N ALA A 158 15.58 -16.04 7.92
CA ALA A 158 15.49 -17.08 8.94
C ALA A 158 16.80 -17.15 9.74
N ASP A 159 16.69 -17.15 11.06
CA ASP A 159 17.83 -17.22 12.00
C ASP A 159 18.16 -18.64 12.43
N HIS A 160 17.56 -19.63 11.78
CA HIS A 160 17.67 -21.05 12.09
C HIS A 160 17.66 -21.91 10.83
N ALA A 161 18.09 -23.17 10.99
CA ALA A 161 18.00 -24.15 9.90
C ALA A 161 16.53 -24.51 9.63
N LEU A 162 16.18 -24.58 8.36
CA LEU A 162 14.83 -24.92 7.91
C LEU A 162 14.59 -26.43 7.98
N ILE A 163 13.32 -26.83 8.07
CA ILE A 163 12.90 -28.25 7.96
C ILE A 163 13.12 -28.76 6.53
N ASP A 164 13.38 -30.05 6.41
CA ASP A 164 13.47 -30.76 5.12
C ASP A 164 12.23 -31.62 4.85
N ALA A 165 12.24 -32.36 3.75
CA ALA A 165 11.11 -33.20 3.33
C ALA A 165 10.79 -34.32 4.35
N ASN A 166 11.82 -34.87 5.06
CA ASN A 166 11.59 -35.91 6.08
C ASN A 166 10.91 -35.30 7.30
N ASP A 167 11.35 -34.13 7.73
CA ASP A 167 10.73 -33.39 8.84
C ASP A 167 9.28 -33.05 8.51
N ALA A 168 9.01 -32.60 7.28
CA ALA A 168 7.65 -32.29 6.82
C ALA A 168 6.75 -33.54 6.84
N ALA A 169 7.26 -34.69 6.41
CA ALA A 169 6.53 -35.95 6.45
C ALA A 169 6.24 -36.39 7.90
N GLU A 170 7.20 -36.26 8.80
CA GLU A 170 7.02 -36.55 10.25
C GLU A 170 5.97 -35.62 10.87
N LEU A 171 6.04 -34.34 10.59
CA LEU A 171 5.08 -33.34 11.09
C LEU A 171 3.68 -33.59 10.56
N LYS A 172 3.51 -33.90 9.26
CA LYS A 172 2.22 -34.30 8.67
C LYS A 172 1.63 -35.51 9.40
N ALA A 173 2.45 -36.53 9.66
CA ALA A 173 2.00 -37.73 10.39
C ALA A 173 1.54 -37.40 11.81
N LYS A 174 2.27 -36.56 12.54
CA LYS A 174 1.89 -36.11 13.90
C LYS A 174 0.60 -35.29 13.90
N VAL A 175 0.42 -34.42 12.91
CA VAL A 175 -0.80 -33.63 12.74
C VAL A 175 -2.01 -34.53 12.48
N LEU A 176 -1.91 -35.48 11.56
CA LEU A 176 -3.00 -36.41 11.26
C LEU A 176 -3.33 -37.36 12.46
N ALA A 177 -2.35 -37.68 13.30
CA ALA A 177 -2.55 -38.48 14.50
C ALA A 177 -3.10 -37.69 15.71
N SER A 178 -3.21 -36.37 15.60
CA SER A 178 -3.60 -35.48 16.69
C SER A 178 -5.09 -35.54 17.10
N GLY A 179 -5.93 -36.16 16.26
CA GLY A 179 -7.37 -36.19 16.44
C GLY A 179 -8.11 -34.97 15.87
N LEU A 180 -7.40 -34.03 15.27
CA LEU A 180 -8.03 -32.94 14.50
C LEU A 180 -8.64 -33.50 13.22
N THR A 181 -9.81 -33.00 12.87
CA THR A 181 -10.47 -33.39 11.61
C THR A 181 -9.87 -32.68 10.40
N VAL A 182 -10.03 -33.26 9.21
CA VAL A 182 -9.62 -32.63 7.95
C VAL A 182 -10.24 -31.24 7.80
N ALA A 183 -11.51 -31.08 8.17
CA ALA A 183 -12.19 -29.78 8.10
C ALA A 183 -11.54 -28.74 9.00
N GLU A 184 -11.19 -29.10 10.23
CA GLU A 184 -10.50 -28.19 11.18
C GLU A 184 -9.12 -27.79 10.66
N LEU A 185 -8.34 -28.72 10.11
CA LEU A 185 -7.02 -28.46 9.57
C LEU A 185 -7.09 -27.52 8.36
N VAL A 186 -7.93 -27.86 7.39
CA VAL A 186 -8.06 -27.11 6.12
C VAL A 186 -8.66 -25.73 6.35
N SER A 187 -9.72 -25.61 7.17
CA SER A 187 -10.33 -24.29 7.45
C SER A 187 -9.37 -23.34 8.17
N THR A 188 -8.58 -23.83 9.10
CA THR A 188 -7.58 -23.02 9.81
C THR A 188 -6.45 -22.57 8.86
N ALA A 189 -5.93 -23.48 8.04
CA ALA A 189 -4.89 -23.15 7.06
C ALA A 189 -5.40 -22.15 6.02
N TRP A 190 -6.62 -22.34 5.50
CA TRP A 190 -7.25 -21.41 4.56
C TRP A 190 -7.44 -20.03 5.18
N ALA A 191 -8.03 -19.95 6.37
CA ALA A 191 -8.24 -18.68 7.06
C ALA A 191 -6.92 -17.94 7.33
N SER A 192 -5.84 -18.69 7.64
CA SER A 192 -4.50 -18.12 7.81
C SER A 192 -3.90 -17.58 6.51
N ALA A 193 -4.13 -18.25 5.37
CA ALA A 193 -3.49 -17.98 4.09
C ALA A 193 -4.33 -17.14 3.12
N SER A 194 -5.63 -17.01 3.34
CA SER A 194 -6.60 -16.43 2.39
C SER A 194 -6.33 -14.97 1.99
N THR A 195 -5.55 -14.24 2.78
CA THR A 195 -5.15 -12.86 2.49
C THR A 195 -3.97 -12.75 1.51
N PHE A 196 -3.39 -13.88 1.09
CA PHE A 196 -2.25 -13.86 0.16
C PHE A 196 -2.66 -13.33 -1.20
N ARG A 197 -1.90 -12.36 -1.72
CA ARG A 197 -2.06 -11.80 -3.06
C ARG A 197 -0.90 -12.22 -3.96
N GLY A 198 -1.24 -12.94 -5.03
CA GLY A 198 -0.23 -13.44 -5.98
C GLY A 198 0.48 -12.33 -6.76
N SER A 199 -0.17 -11.16 -6.95
CA SER A 199 0.36 -10.05 -7.73
C SER A 199 1.53 -9.33 -7.06
N ASP A 200 1.44 -9.10 -5.74
CA ASP A 200 2.43 -8.35 -4.97
C ASP A 200 3.09 -9.17 -3.86
N LYS A 201 2.71 -10.44 -3.73
CA LYS A 201 3.22 -11.38 -2.71
C LYS A 201 2.99 -10.93 -1.26
N ARG A 202 1.98 -10.08 -1.02
CA ARG A 202 1.59 -9.62 0.31
C ARG A 202 0.51 -10.50 0.92
N GLY A 203 0.35 -10.39 2.24
CA GLY A 203 -0.59 -11.20 3.00
C GLY A 203 -0.09 -12.62 3.24
N GLY A 204 -1.03 -13.56 3.42
CA GLY A 204 -0.73 -14.96 3.69
C GLY A 204 -0.46 -15.28 5.16
N ALA A 205 0.05 -16.47 5.42
CA ALA A 205 0.20 -17.03 6.76
C ALA A 205 1.34 -16.42 7.61
N ASN A 206 2.03 -15.41 7.12
CA ASN A 206 3.21 -14.78 7.74
C ASN A 206 3.05 -14.54 9.24
N GLY A 207 3.98 -15.11 10.05
CA GLY A 207 4.03 -14.94 11.49
C GLY A 207 2.83 -15.50 12.24
N ALA A 208 2.00 -16.35 11.61
CA ALA A 208 0.78 -16.90 12.15
C ALA A 208 -0.15 -15.83 12.76
N ARG A 209 -0.36 -14.73 12.04
CA ARG A 209 -1.16 -13.58 12.51
C ARG A 209 -2.58 -13.96 12.92
N ILE A 210 -3.11 -15.06 12.39
CA ILE A 210 -4.43 -15.58 12.75
C ILE A 210 -4.56 -15.85 14.27
N ARG A 211 -3.45 -16.10 14.98
CA ARG A 211 -3.44 -16.30 16.46
C ARG A 211 -3.50 -15.01 17.26
N LEU A 212 -3.35 -13.86 16.60
CA LEU A 212 -3.25 -12.55 17.24
C LEU A 212 -4.58 -11.79 17.13
N ALA A 213 -4.85 -10.94 18.12
CA ALA A 213 -5.94 -9.97 18.01
C ALA A 213 -5.63 -8.95 16.89
N PRO A 214 -6.64 -8.50 16.13
CA PRO A 214 -8.04 -8.87 16.26
C PRO A 214 -8.44 -10.14 15.50
N GLN A 215 -7.56 -10.72 14.66
CA GLN A 215 -7.90 -11.82 13.74
C GLN A 215 -8.41 -13.08 14.46
N LYS A 216 -7.82 -13.45 15.58
CA LYS A 216 -8.21 -14.64 16.35
C LYS A 216 -9.66 -14.58 16.86
N ASP A 217 -10.21 -13.36 16.97
CA ASP A 217 -11.54 -13.10 17.53
C ASP A 217 -12.61 -12.86 16.44
N TRP A 218 -12.23 -12.85 15.16
CA TRP A 218 -13.18 -12.70 14.07
C TRP A 218 -14.06 -13.94 13.92
N GLU A 219 -15.36 -13.73 13.82
CA GLU A 219 -16.34 -14.80 13.64
C GLU A 219 -16.02 -15.69 12.42
N ALA A 220 -15.55 -15.09 11.32
CA ALA A 220 -15.13 -15.80 10.11
C ALA A 220 -14.01 -16.83 10.37
N ASN A 221 -13.20 -16.64 11.40
CA ASN A 221 -12.12 -17.55 11.79
C ASN A 221 -12.56 -18.60 12.81
N GLN A 222 -13.84 -18.63 13.20
CA GLN A 222 -14.40 -19.58 14.17
C GLN A 222 -13.56 -19.66 15.45
N PRO A 223 -13.58 -18.65 16.34
CA PRO A 223 -12.62 -18.49 17.43
C PRO A 223 -12.43 -19.74 18.33
N ALA A 224 -13.51 -20.43 18.66
CA ALA A 224 -13.43 -21.62 19.50
C ALA A 224 -12.71 -22.79 18.81
N GLN A 225 -13.01 -23.06 17.55
CA GLN A 225 -12.33 -24.06 16.74
C GLN A 225 -10.87 -23.66 16.50
N LEU A 226 -10.63 -22.40 16.15
CA LEU A 226 -9.29 -21.87 15.94
C LEU A 226 -8.41 -22.06 17.18
N ALA A 227 -8.90 -21.72 18.37
CA ALA A 227 -8.17 -21.90 19.63
C ALA A 227 -7.82 -23.38 19.88
N LYS A 228 -8.76 -24.30 19.62
CA LYS A 228 -8.51 -25.74 19.71
C LYS A 228 -7.38 -26.18 18.77
N VAL A 229 -7.47 -25.81 17.48
CA VAL A 229 -6.49 -26.19 16.46
C VAL A 229 -5.11 -25.62 16.77
N LEU A 230 -5.04 -24.33 17.09
CA LEU A 230 -3.77 -23.67 17.44
C LEU A 230 -3.12 -24.31 18.66
N GLY A 231 -3.87 -24.61 19.71
CA GLY A 231 -3.30 -25.26 20.91
C GLY A 231 -2.66 -26.63 20.62
N VAL A 232 -3.26 -27.43 19.71
CA VAL A 232 -2.69 -28.70 19.26
C VAL A 232 -1.43 -28.48 18.43
N LEU A 233 -1.47 -27.55 17.44
CA LEU A 233 -0.34 -27.29 16.57
C LEU A 233 0.84 -26.66 17.34
N GLU A 234 0.60 -25.78 18.29
CA GLU A 234 1.64 -25.22 19.18
C GLU A 234 2.32 -26.33 20.02
N GLY A 235 1.54 -27.28 20.49
CA GLY A 235 2.10 -28.45 21.18
C GLY A 235 3.01 -29.29 20.29
N ILE A 236 2.58 -29.57 19.05
CA ILE A 236 3.38 -30.32 18.07
C ILE A 236 4.65 -29.53 17.71
N GLN A 237 4.53 -28.21 17.45
CA GLN A 237 5.65 -27.34 17.19
C GLN A 237 6.69 -27.35 18.29
N ALA A 238 6.23 -27.16 19.53
CA ALA A 238 7.12 -27.13 20.70
C ALA A 238 7.87 -28.45 20.89
N ALA A 239 7.17 -29.57 20.78
CA ALA A 239 7.78 -30.90 20.88
C ALA A 239 8.79 -31.16 19.76
N PHE A 240 8.46 -30.82 18.52
CA PHE A 240 9.36 -30.97 17.37
C PHE A 240 10.61 -30.12 17.56
N ASN A 241 10.44 -28.81 17.81
CA ASN A 241 11.57 -27.88 17.94
C ASN A 241 12.49 -28.22 19.12
N ALA A 242 11.95 -28.74 20.25
CA ALA A 242 12.74 -29.17 21.38
C ALA A 242 13.56 -30.43 21.10
N ALA A 243 13.10 -31.30 20.21
CA ALA A 243 13.79 -32.53 19.87
C ALA A 243 14.92 -32.34 18.83
N GLN A 244 14.98 -31.17 18.18
CA GLN A 244 15.97 -30.93 17.13
C GLN A 244 17.36 -30.62 17.71
N THR A 245 18.37 -31.17 17.03
CA THR A 245 19.78 -30.81 17.20
C THR A 245 20.24 -29.90 16.06
N GLY A 246 21.14 -28.97 16.31
CA GLY A 246 21.66 -28.08 15.25
C GLY A 246 20.80 -26.86 14.93
N GLY A 247 19.82 -26.54 15.78
CA GLY A 247 19.04 -25.29 15.67
C GLY A 247 17.92 -25.32 14.60
N LYS A 248 17.60 -26.49 14.04
CA LYS A 248 16.48 -26.65 13.10
C LYS A 248 15.15 -26.35 13.82
N LYS A 249 14.25 -25.62 13.14
CA LYS A 249 12.93 -25.27 13.70
C LYS A 249 11.87 -25.21 12.61
N VAL A 250 10.63 -25.48 12.98
CA VAL A 250 9.45 -25.13 12.18
C VAL A 250 8.73 -23.94 12.83
N SER A 251 8.32 -22.96 12.02
CA SER A 251 7.48 -21.88 12.49
C SER A 251 6.03 -22.33 12.67
N LEU A 252 5.26 -21.65 13.53
CA LEU A 252 3.83 -21.94 13.63
C LEU A 252 3.09 -21.63 12.33
N ALA A 253 3.51 -20.60 11.60
CA ALA A 253 2.93 -20.26 10.31
C ALA A 253 3.10 -21.39 9.29
N ASP A 254 4.31 -21.93 9.18
CA ASP A 254 4.61 -23.05 8.30
C ASP A 254 3.85 -24.30 8.73
N LEU A 255 3.80 -24.59 10.04
CA LEU A 255 3.08 -25.76 10.54
C LEU A 255 1.57 -25.68 10.30
N ILE A 256 0.96 -24.49 10.36
CA ILE A 256 -0.46 -24.28 10.00
C ILE A 256 -0.68 -24.63 8.52
N VAL A 257 0.17 -24.15 7.63
CA VAL A 257 0.07 -24.44 6.19
C VAL A 257 0.28 -25.93 5.94
N LEU A 258 1.32 -26.53 6.54
CA LEU A 258 1.62 -27.95 6.41
C LEU A 258 0.48 -28.83 6.93
N ALA A 259 -0.18 -28.41 8.00
CA ALA A 259 -1.36 -29.10 8.53
C ALA A 259 -2.54 -29.09 7.55
N GLY A 260 -2.76 -27.95 6.87
CA GLY A 260 -3.73 -27.87 5.78
C GLY A 260 -3.39 -28.79 4.62
N ASN A 261 -2.12 -28.83 4.20
CA ASN A 261 -1.64 -29.74 3.17
C ASN A 261 -1.90 -31.20 3.55
N ALA A 262 -1.56 -31.60 4.78
CA ALA A 262 -1.83 -32.95 5.30
C ALA A 262 -3.32 -33.29 5.28
N GLY A 263 -4.20 -32.33 5.61
CA GLY A 263 -5.65 -32.49 5.54
C GLY A 263 -6.14 -32.73 4.12
N VAL A 264 -5.66 -31.95 3.16
CA VAL A 264 -6.00 -32.13 1.72
C VAL A 264 -5.51 -33.47 1.21
N GLU A 265 -4.27 -33.85 1.50
CA GLU A 265 -3.70 -35.15 1.09
C GLU A 265 -4.50 -36.32 1.68
N ALA A 266 -4.89 -36.23 2.97
CA ALA A 266 -5.70 -37.27 3.62
C ALA A 266 -7.10 -37.38 2.97
N ALA A 267 -7.74 -36.29 2.66
CA ALA A 267 -9.04 -36.28 1.98
C ALA A 267 -8.96 -36.86 0.57
N ALA A 268 -7.97 -36.47 -0.21
CA ALA A 268 -7.74 -36.95 -1.56
C ALA A 268 -7.44 -38.48 -1.57
N LYS A 269 -6.63 -38.94 -0.62
CA LYS A 269 -6.35 -40.38 -0.44
C LYS A 269 -7.61 -41.16 -0.09
N ALA A 270 -8.45 -40.64 0.82
CA ALA A 270 -9.72 -41.29 1.17
C ALA A 270 -10.70 -41.35 -0.01
N ALA A 271 -10.64 -40.40 -0.94
CA ALA A 271 -11.39 -40.41 -2.19
C ALA A 271 -10.79 -41.26 -3.30
N GLY A 272 -9.70 -42.00 -3.05
CA GLY A 272 -9.02 -42.84 -4.02
C GLY A 272 -8.17 -42.07 -5.06
N GLN A 273 -7.87 -40.80 -4.82
CA GLN A 273 -7.09 -39.93 -5.69
C GLN A 273 -5.92 -39.31 -4.87
N PRO A 274 -4.88 -40.11 -4.53
CA PRO A 274 -3.78 -39.60 -3.74
C PRO A 274 -3.05 -38.47 -4.48
N VAL A 275 -2.78 -37.37 -3.76
CA VAL A 275 -2.03 -36.23 -4.27
C VAL A 275 -0.93 -35.87 -3.28
N GLU A 276 0.13 -35.26 -3.76
CA GLU A 276 1.14 -34.61 -2.95
C GLU A 276 0.96 -33.10 -3.10
N VAL A 277 0.75 -32.41 -1.99
CA VAL A 277 0.56 -30.95 -1.97
C VAL A 277 1.93 -30.30 -1.72
N PRO A 278 2.42 -29.43 -2.63
CA PRO A 278 3.68 -28.72 -2.43
C PRO A 278 3.71 -27.89 -1.16
N PHE A 279 4.90 -27.85 -0.52
CA PHE A 279 5.14 -27.10 0.71
C PHE A 279 6.42 -26.27 0.59
#